data_e4779f4638959cdd1f032f7c205e45d4
#
_entry.id   e4779f4638959cdd1f032f7c205e45d4
#
_cell.length_a   1.000
_cell.length_b   1.000
_cell.length_c   1.000
_cell.angle_alpha   90.00
_cell.angle_beta   90.00
_cell.angle_gamma   90.00
#
_symmetry.space_group_name_H-M   'P 1'
#
loop_
_entity.id
_entity.type
_entity.pdbx_description
1 polymer ?
#
loop_
_entity_poly.entity_id
_entity_poly.type
_entity_poly.pdbx_seq_one_letter_code
_entity_poly.pdbx_strand_id
1 'polypeptide(L)'
;MKKQKYPLNQCALYKCNTKKKLEQLLTIEQGQLKLISSAIKYSHFEIDKKDSDKKRQITAPKYTLKRIQGRILQLLQYIERPEWVIAGTKDKCYIDNGKYHIDCNYVLAMDIKSFYNNCKRE
;
A
#
# COMPACT_ATOMS: atom_id res chain seq x y z
N MET A 1 2.69 21.84 9.93
CA MET A 1 3.65 21.87 8.80
C MET A 1 3.30 20.80 7.78
N LYS A 2 3.14 21.13 6.50
CA LYS A 2 3.03 20.15 5.43
C LYS A 2 4.39 19.46 5.28
N LYS A 3 4.46 18.14 5.44
CA LYS A 3 5.71 17.40 5.21
C LYS A 3 6.04 17.45 3.72
N GLN A 4 7.30 17.83 3.41
CA GLN A 4 7.79 17.95 2.05
C GLN A 4 7.81 16.57 1.38
N LYS A 5 7.32 16.48 0.15
CA LYS A 5 7.46 15.32 -0.71
C LYS A 5 8.87 15.28 -1.30
N TYR A 6 9.31 14.09 -1.66
CA TYR A 6 10.65 13.87 -2.22
C TYR A 6 10.61 12.81 -3.35
N PRO A 7 11.53 12.86 -4.32
CA PRO A 7 11.60 11.87 -5.39
C PRO A 7 11.95 10.47 -4.86
N LEU A 8 11.60 9.44 -5.62
CA LEU A 8 11.78 8.02 -5.24
C LEU A 8 13.21 7.68 -4.80
N ASN A 9 14.23 8.24 -5.48
CA ASN A 9 15.65 7.98 -5.18
C ASN A 9 16.10 8.54 -3.82
N GLN A 10 15.34 9.40 -3.19
CA GLN A 10 15.59 9.92 -1.83
C GLN A 10 14.85 9.11 -0.76
N CYS A 11 14.02 8.15 -1.13
CA CYS A 11 13.37 7.27 -0.19
C CYS A 11 14.41 6.39 0.54
N ALA A 12 14.30 6.28 1.86
CA ALA A 12 15.23 5.46 2.66
C ALA A 12 15.26 3.98 2.25
N LEU A 13 14.16 3.47 1.65
CA LEU A 13 14.08 2.11 1.11
C LEU A 13 14.70 1.97 -0.28
N TYR A 14 14.98 3.08 -0.97
CA TYR A 14 15.56 3.04 -2.30
C TYR A 14 16.97 2.40 -2.25
N LYS A 15 17.19 1.38 -3.09
CA LYS A 15 18.44 0.59 -3.12
C LYS A 15 18.85 0.04 -1.74
N CYS A 16 17.86 -0.33 -0.90
CA CYS A 16 18.13 -1.02 0.35
C CYS A 16 18.46 -2.49 0.09
N ASN A 17 19.75 -2.83 0.00
CA ASN A 17 20.23 -4.14 -0.45
C ASN A 17 20.61 -5.08 0.71
N THR A 18 20.62 -4.61 1.95
CA THR A 18 21.03 -5.43 3.09
C THR A 18 19.91 -5.61 4.10
N LYS A 19 19.82 -6.83 4.65
CA LYS A 19 18.85 -7.15 5.71
C LYS A 19 19.03 -6.26 6.93
N LYS A 20 20.29 -6.03 7.36
CA LYS A 20 20.61 -5.17 8.49
C LYS A 20 20.06 -3.75 8.32
N LYS A 21 20.28 -3.13 7.16
CA LYS A 21 19.73 -1.80 6.87
C LYS A 21 18.20 -1.81 6.85
N LEU A 22 17.58 -2.86 6.29
CA LEU A 22 16.13 -2.99 6.27
C LEU A 22 15.55 -3.10 7.69
N GLU A 23 16.18 -3.91 8.57
CA GLU A 23 15.77 -4.06 9.97
C GLU A 23 15.83 -2.72 10.71
N GLN A 24 16.91 -1.94 10.53
CA GLN A 24 17.03 -0.59 11.08
C GLN A 24 15.91 0.34 10.60
N LEU A 25 15.62 0.36 9.29
CA LEU A 25 14.58 1.17 8.72
C LEU A 25 13.18 0.79 9.22
N LEU A 26 12.95 -0.49 9.45
CA LEU A 26 11.69 -1.03 9.98
C LEU A 26 11.58 -0.93 11.50
N THR A 27 12.63 -0.49 12.17
CA THR A 27 12.70 -0.35 13.65
C THR A 27 12.43 -1.68 14.35
N ILE A 28 13.08 -2.73 13.86
CA ILE A 28 13.08 -4.07 14.43
C ILE A 28 14.52 -4.47 14.81
N GLU A 29 14.64 -5.40 15.75
CA GLU A 29 15.95 -5.88 16.20
C GLU A 29 16.66 -6.69 15.11
N GLN A 30 17.99 -6.70 15.18
CA GLN A 30 18.81 -7.42 14.21
C GLN A 30 18.50 -8.93 14.25
N GLY A 31 18.29 -9.53 13.08
CA GLY A 31 17.93 -10.96 12.92
C GLY A 31 16.42 -11.24 13.01
N GLN A 32 15.61 -10.30 13.49
CA GLN A 32 14.16 -10.51 13.60
C GLN A 32 13.44 -10.59 12.28
N LEU A 33 13.97 -10.04 11.19
CA LEU A 33 13.31 -10.09 9.88
C LEU A 33 13.03 -11.52 9.43
N LYS A 34 13.97 -12.45 9.66
CA LYS A 34 13.79 -13.87 9.34
C LYS A 34 12.69 -14.51 10.17
N LEU A 35 12.67 -14.25 11.47
CA LEU A 35 11.66 -14.76 12.40
C LEU A 35 10.26 -14.23 12.05
N ILE A 36 10.16 -12.95 11.75
CA ILE A 36 8.89 -12.34 11.36
C ILE A 36 8.37 -12.95 10.05
N SER A 37 9.23 -13.15 9.06
CA SER A 37 8.84 -13.73 7.77
C SER A 37 8.34 -15.18 7.88
N SER A 38 8.90 -15.96 8.82
CA SER A 38 8.44 -17.33 9.08
C SER A 38 7.18 -17.40 9.97
N ALA A 39 6.94 -16.36 10.77
CA ALA A 39 5.82 -16.29 11.72
C ALA A 39 4.67 -15.38 11.26
N ILE A 40 4.57 -15.11 9.96
CA ILE A 40 3.48 -14.31 9.40
C ILE A 40 2.14 -14.99 9.68
N LYS A 41 1.28 -14.31 10.44
CA LYS A 41 -0.07 -14.79 10.78
C LYS A 41 -1.10 -13.72 10.42
N TYR A 42 -2.21 -14.19 9.85
CA TYR A 42 -3.38 -13.39 9.55
C TYR A 42 -4.58 -13.89 10.38
N SER A 43 -5.48 -13.00 10.70
CA SER A 43 -6.81 -13.32 11.18
C SER A 43 -7.76 -13.30 9.99
N HIS A 44 -8.59 -14.35 9.87
CA HIS A 44 -9.60 -14.47 8.82
C HIS A 44 -10.97 -14.36 9.46
N PHE A 45 -11.81 -13.49 8.94
CA PHE A 45 -13.19 -13.31 9.37
C PHE A 45 -14.04 -12.78 8.23
N GLU A 46 -15.35 -12.88 8.39
CA GLU A 46 -16.33 -12.41 7.40
C GLU A 46 -17.02 -11.16 7.92
N ILE A 47 -17.31 -10.26 7.01
CA ILE A 47 -18.19 -9.11 7.26
C ILE A 47 -19.27 -9.06 6.19
N ASP A 48 -20.44 -8.59 6.57
CA ASP A 48 -21.53 -8.36 5.63
C ASP A 48 -21.17 -7.20 4.69
N LYS A 49 -21.50 -7.34 3.42
CA LYS A 49 -21.39 -6.23 2.47
C LYS A 49 -22.55 -5.27 2.70
N LYS A 50 -22.25 -3.97 2.76
CA LYS A 50 -23.29 -2.95 2.66
C LYS A 50 -24.08 -3.18 1.36
N ASP A 51 -25.39 -3.19 1.47
CA ASP A 51 -26.33 -3.29 0.34
C ASP A 51 -26.36 -4.65 -0.41
N SER A 52 -25.92 -5.75 0.21
CA SER A 52 -26.09 -7.09 -0.36
C SER A 52 -26.02 -8.19 0.72
N ASP A 53 -26.77 -9.28 0.53
CA ASP A 53 -26.72 -10.47 1.38
C ASP A 53 -25.41 -11.27 1.26
N LYS A 54 -24.42 -10.74 0.54
CA LYS A 54 -23.14 -11.40 0.32
C LYS A 54 -22.14 -11.03 1.40
N LYS A 55 -21.44 -12.01 1.91
CA LYS A 55 -20.33 -11.84 2.86
C LYS A 55 -19.02 -11.52 2.14
N ARG A 56 -18.19 -10.72 2.78
CA ARG A 56 -16.83 -10.42 2.34
C ARG A 56 -15.85 -11.05 3.30
N GLN A 57 -14.99 -11.90 2.77
CA GLN A 57 -13.85 -12.47 3.49
C GLN A 57 -12.79 -11.39 3.74
N ILE A 58 -12.41 -11.20 4.99
CA ILE A 58 -11.36 -10.26 5.40
C ILE A 58 -10.18 -11.06 5.93
N THR A 59 -9.00 -10.70 5.41
CA THR A 59 -7.72 -11.22 5.89
C THR A 59 -6.95 -10.05 6.52
N ALA A 60 -6.88 -10.02 7.84
CA ALA A 60 -6.23 -8.94 8.59
C ALA A 60 -4.88 -9.38 9.16
N PRO A 61 -3.80 -8.62 8.97
CA PRO A 61 -2.50 -8.94 9.57
C PRO A 61 -2.55 -8.82 11.08
N LYS A 62 -1.90 -9.74 11.80
CA LYS A 62 -1.72 -9.62 13.25
C LYS A 62 -0.83 -8.44 13.62
N TYR A 63 -0.86 -8.04 14.89
CA TYR A 63 -0.26 -6.81 15.40
C TYR A 63 1.16 -6.55 14.93
N THR A 64 2.07 -7.52 15.02
CA THR A 64 3.48 -7.35 14.63
C THR A 64 3.62 -7.01 13.14
N LEU A 65 2.92 -7.75 12.28
CA LEU A 65 2.93 -7.51 10.84
C LEU A 65 2.29 -6.15 10.50
N LYS A 66 1.17 -5.82 11.15
CA LYS A 66 0.50 -4.52 10.98
C LYS A 66 1.41 -3.35 11.34
N ARG A 67 2.20 -3.46 12.43
CA ARG A 67 3.18 -2.44 12.83
C ARG A 67 4.27 -2.24 11.77
N ILE A 68 4.79 -3.32 11.22
CA ILE A 68 5.80 -3.26 10.15
C ILE A 68 5.24 -2.64 8.88
N GLN A 69 4.04 -3.06 8.45
CA GLN A 69 3.35 -2.46 7.31
C GLN A 69 3.10 -0.96 7.50
N GLY A 70 2.70 -0.54 8.72
CA GLY A 70 2.56 0.86 9.07
C GLY A 70 3.88 1.64 8.96
N ARG A 71 5.00 1.02 9.37
CA ARG A 71 6.33 1.63 9.22
C ARG A 71 6.74 1.76 7.75
N ILE A 72 6.50 0.76 6.93
CA ILE A 72 6.71 0.83 5.48
C ILE A 72 5.88 1.96 4.87
N LEU A 73 4.61 2.06 5.23
CA LEU A 73 3.75 3.15 4.76
C LEU A 73 4.32 4.52 5.13
N GLN A 74 4.83 4.71 6.36
CA GLN A 74 5.48 5.94 6.79
C GLN A 74 6.69 6.32 5.93
N LEU A 75 7.46 5.33 5.49
CA LEU A 75 8.63 5.55 4.63
C LEU A 75 8.25 5.88 3.18
N LEU A 76 7.13 5.36 2.69
CA LEU A 76 6.70 5.51 1.29
C LEU A 76 5.74 6.68 1.06
N GLN A 77 4.98 7.13 2.07
CA GLN A 77 3.87 8.07 1.89
C GLN A 77 4.26 9.45 1.36
N TYR A 78 5.53 9.84 1.51
CA TYR A 78 6.03 11.14 1.06
C TYR A 78 6.76 11.10 -0.27
N ILE A 79 6.81 9.94 -0.92
CA ILE A 79 7.34 9.84 -2.29
C ILE A 79 6.40 10.63 -3.22
N GLU A 80 6.98 11.46 -4.07
CA GLU A 80 6.25 12.17 -5.11
C GLU A 80 5.54 11.17 -6.03
N ARG A 81 4.31 11.50 -6.37
CA ARG A 81 3.49 10.72 -7.29
C ARG A 81 3.15 11.57 -8.49
N PRO A 82 3.05 11.01 -9.69
CA PRO A 82 2.54 11.71 -10.84
C PRO A 82 1.16 12.32 -10.54
N GLU A 83 0.84 13.45 -11.12
CA GLU A 83 -0.40 14.19 -10.85
C GLU A 83 -1.67 13.40 -11.20
N TRP A 84 -1.58 12.53 -12.20
CA TRP A 84 -2.67 11.64 -12.62
C TRP A 84 -2.96 10.51 -11.63
N VAL A 85 -2.10 10.25 -10.63
CA VAL A 85 -2.36 9.29 -9.56
C VAL A 85 -3.27 9.93 -8.52
N ILE A 86 -4.56 9.76 -8.68
CA ILE A 86 -5.58 10.33 -7.80
C ILE A 86 -5.86 9.40 -6.60
N ALA A 87 -6.05 8.10 -6.87
CA ALA A 87 -6.40 7.13 -5.84
C ALA A 87 -5.36 7.04 -4.72
N GLY A 88 -5.83 7.12 -3.46
CA GLY A 88 -4.97 7.07 -2.28
C GLY A 88 -4.03 8.28 -2.11
N THR A 89 -4.22 9.33 -2.87
CA THR A 89 -3.50 10.60 -2.71
C THR A 89 -4.29 11.50 -1.76
N LYS A 90 -3.62 12.01 -0.73
CA LYS A 90 -4.23 12.92 0.24
C LYS A 90 -4.76 14.17 -0.48
N ASP A 91 -5.92 14.65 -0.05
CA ASP A 91 -6.59 15.85 -0.58
C ASP A 91 -7.02 15.72 -2.07
N LYS A 92 -7.11 14.48 -2.59
CA LYS A 92 -7.66 14.15 -3.90
C LYS A 92 -8.91 13.27 -3.75
N CYS A 93 -9.88 13.45 -4.66
CA CYS A 93 -11.12 12.70 -4.66
C CYS A 93 -11.51 12.24 -6.07
N TYR A 94 -12.61 11.51 -6.19
CA TYR A 94 -13.11 11.01 -7.48
C TYR A 94 -13.48 12.13 -8.47
N ILE A 95 -13.86 13.31 -7.97
CA ILE A 95 -14.14 14.49 -8.82
C ILE A 95 -12.84 14.94 -9.50
N ASP A 96 -11.70 14.92 -8.79
CA ASP A 96 -10.41 15.27 -9.39
C ASP A 96 -10.02 14.27 -10.47
N ASN A 97 -10.36 12.98 -10.31
CA ASN A 97 -10.20 11.99 -11.38
C ASN A 97 -11.05 12.33 -12.60
N GLY A 98 -12.33 12.69 -12.41
CA GLY A 98 -13.23 13.09 -13.48
C GLY A 98 -12.69 14.28 -14.28
N LYS A 99 -12.07 15.26 -13.64
CA LYS A 99 -11.52 16.45 -14.30
C LYS A 99 -10.43 16.13 -15.34
N TYR A 100 -9.68 15.05 -15.17
CA TYR A 100 -8.67 14.62 -16.16
C TYR A 100 -9.28 14.12 -17.48
N HIS A 101 -10.59 13.87 -17.51
CA HIS A 101 -11.28 13.29 -18.66
C HIS A 101 -12.30 14.25 -19.32
N ILE A 102 -12.40 15.50 -18.86
CA ILE A 102 -13.42 16.46 -19.34
C ILE A 102 -13.29 16.69 -20.85
N ASP A 103 -12.03 16.83 -21.34
CA ASP A 103 -11.76 17.15 -22.74
C ASP A 103 -11.46 15.90 -23.59
N CYS A 104 -11.73 14.70 -23.05
CA CYS A 104 -11.49 13.45 -23.76
C CYS A 104 -12.74 13.04 -24.55
N ASN A 105 -12.59 12.75 -25.85
CA ASN A 105 -13.67 12.21 -26.68
C ASN A 105 -14.02 10.75 -26.29
N TYR A 106 -13.06 10.00 -25.77
CA TYR A 106 -13.21 8.60 -25.37
C TYR A 106 -12.52 8.36 -24.03
N VAL A 107 -13.15 7.57 -23.17
CA VAL A 107 -12.59 7.13 -21.89
C VAL A 107 -12.67 5.61 -21.81
N LEU A 108 -11.52 4.94 -21.59
CA LEU A 108 -11.45 3.51 -21.34
C LEU A 108 -11.32 3.27 -19.84
N ALA A 109 -12.29 2.60 -19.22
CA ALA A 109 -12.21 2.15 -17.83
C ALA A 109 -11.76 0.69 -17.80
N MET A 110 -10.69 0.40 -17.07
CA MET A 110 -10.17 -0.96 -16.87
C MET A 110 -10.01 -1.25 -15.39
N ASP A 111 -10.33 -2.48 -14.99
CA ASP A 111 -10.13 -2.97 -13.64
C ASP A 111 -9.54 -4.39 -13.67
N ILE A 112 -8.64 -4.68 -12.73
CA ILE A 112 -8.05 -6.02 -12.61
C ILE A 112 -8.89 -6.82 -11.62
N LYS A 113 -9.61 -7.80 -12.15
CA LYS A 113 -10.42 -8.71 -11.34
C LYS A 113 -9.57 -9.39 -10.27
N SER A 114 -9.98 -9.25 -9.01
CA SER A 114 -9.30 -9.88 -7.86
C SER A 114 -7.79 -9.60 -7.84
N PHE A 115 -7.39 -8.33 -7.97
CA PHE A 115 -6.01 -7.87 -8.10
C PHE A 115 -5.02 -8.64 -7.20
N TYR A 116 -5.24 -8.67 -5.89
CA TYR A 116 -4.30 -9.30 -4.95
C TYR A 116 -4.16 -10.82 -5.13
N ASN A 117 -5.22 -11.48 -5.60
CA ASN A 117 -5.20 -12.93 -5.82
C ASN A 117 -4.51 -13.29 -7.14
N ASN A 118 -4.51 -12.37 -8.11
CA ASN A 118 -3.96 -12.58 -9.44
C ASN A 118 -2.55 -12.02 -9.63
N CYS A 119 -2.13 -11.05 -8.80
CA CYS A 119 -0.75 -10.57 -8.78
C CYS A 119 0.13 -11.52 -7.96
N LYS A 120 0.57 -12.61 -8.58
CA LYS A 120 1.52 -13.56 -7.98
C LYS A 120 2.94 -13.08 -8.24
N ARG A 121 3.84 -13.36 -7.27
CA ARG A 121 5.27 -13.24 -7.49
C ARG A 121 5.72 -14.50 -8.24
N GLU A 122 6.38 -14.32 -9.37
CA GLU A 122 7.12 -15.37 -10.06
C GLU A 122 8.36 -15.76 -9.27
#